data_d68c30617a13c4455a69b4b34e194190
#
_entry.id   d68c30617a13c4455a69b4b34e194190
#
_cell.length_a   1.000
_cell.length_b   1.000
_cell.length_c   1.000
_cell.angle_alpha   90.00
_cell.angle_beta   90.00
_cell.angle_gamma   90.00
#
_symmetry.space_group_name_H-M   'P 1'
#
loop_
_entity.id
_entity.type
_entity.pdbx_description
1 polymer ?
#
loop_
_entity_poly.entity_id
_entity_poly.type
_entity_poly.pdbx_seq_one_letter_code
_entity_poly.pdbx_strand_id
1 'polypeptide(L)'
;MHATHSGRRLGAILLLLVPLAAAAAKDTAIPADISASSLEMLKRSVGFKTVAGEGQVPAYAEYLAGELKAHGFADEDVKVTPMGETATLTAVYRGSDPKLKPLLVASHMDVVVAKREDWERDPFTAVVENGFLFGRGSADNKFGLVTSVNAVFWLKKEGYKPKRDIVIVLSGDEETSQTTTAKLAEQLKGAELLLNSDAGGARLNDAGKPDVYTMQAAEKTYMDFEVTTTNPGGHSSRPGPTNAIYDLARAIDKVAAFRFPARLSELTKAYFKAAGPLTPGPTGAAMLRYADNPQDKEAYELLYSQPEYIGQLGTTCVATMLRGGHAPNALPQSATVNVNCRVFPGESVESVQSTLVKAIDDPKAQVKLVSHPVPSDASPLRDDVMTALRKALDLRAPGLPIVPSMSAGATDSLYFRNIGVPSYGVGGLFIHTKDSFSHGLNERIPVASIDGAVIQWRSLIRDLSR
;
A
#
# COMPACT_ATOMS: atom_id res chain seq x y z
N MET A 1 51.75 -30.92 60.28
CA MET A 1 50.71 -31.90 60.55
C MET A 1 49.50 -31.51 59.77
N HIS A 2 49.09 -32.31 58.82
CA HIS A 2 47.92 -32.33 57.97
C HIS A 2 47.38 -31.02 57.27
N ALA A 3 47.86 -30.85 56.07
CA ALA A 3 47.23 -29.96 55.07
C ALA A 3 46.15 -30.75 54.32
N THR A 4 44.91 -30.22 54.27
CA THR A 4 43.83 -30.74 53.43
C THR A 4 43.63 -29.82 52.23
N HIS A 5 43.91 -30.33 51.00
CA HIS A 5 43.65 -29.72 49.77
C HIS A 5 42.13 -29.84 49.41
N SER A 6 41.44 -28.71 49.21
CA SER A 6 40.10 -28.65 48.66
C SER A 6 40.21 -28.24 47.17
N GLY A 7 40.03 -29.19 46.24
CA GLY A 7 39.99 -28.99 44.84
C GLY A 7 38.58 -28.45 44.41
N ARG A 8 38.52 -27.24 43.92
CA ARG A 8 37.32 -26.70 43.20
C ARG A 8 37.27 -27.24 41.79
N ARG A 9 36.25 -28.04 41.49
CA ARG A 9 35.89 -28.42 40.12
C ARG A 9 35.17 -27.26 39.48
N LEU A 10 35.78 -26.61 38.46
CA LEU A 10 35.06 -25.78 37.48
C LEU A 10 34.30 -26.72 36.54
N GLY A 11 32.99 -26.76 36.67
CA GLY A 11 32.09 -27.42 35.75
C GLY A 11 31.89 -26.56 34.53
N ALA A 12 32.12 -27.14 33.37
CA ALA A 12 31.92 -26.52 32.06
C ALA A 12 30.41 -26.22 31.78
N ILE A 13 30.07 -24.95 31.66
CA ILE A 13 28.83 -24.48 31.06
C ILE A 13 29.21 -23.86 29.69
N LEU A 14 29.37 -24.72 28.68
CA LEU A 14 29.65 -24.26 27.30
C LEU A 14 29.02 -25.20 26.27
N LEU A 15 27.69 -25.34 26.28
CA LEU A 15 27.05 -26.25 25.27
C LEU A 15 25.58 -25.92 24.90
N LEU A 16 25.11 -24.68 25.02
CA LEU A 16 23.71 -24.36 24.63
C LEU A 16 23.51 -23.14 23.71
N LEU A 17 24.57 -22.45 23.28
CA LEU A 17 24.46 -21.28 22.39
C LEU A 17 24.67 -21.57 20.90
N VAL A 18 25.20 -22.73 20.54
CA VAL A 18 25.52 -23.07 19.14
C VAL A 18 24.29 -23.34 18.24
N PRO A 19 23.18 -23.96 18.70
CA PRO A 19 22.07 -24.24 17.81
C PRO A 19 21.25 -23.00 17.42
N LEU A 20 21.15 -21.98 18.28
CA LEU A 20 20.38 -20.76 17.95
C LEU A 20 21.09 -19.88 16.91
N ALA A 21 22.39 -19.70 17.01
CA ALA A 21 23.19 -18.93 16.05
C ALA A 21 23.25 -19.61 14.66
N ALA A 22 23.33 -20.95 14.63
CA ALA A 22 23.33 -21.71 13.39
C ALA A 22 21.95 -21.70 12.71
N ALA A 23 20.85 -21.69 13.47
CA ALA A 23 19.49 -21.54 12.94
C ALA A 23 19.25 -20.13 12.38
N ALA A 24 19.68 -19.09 13.08
CA ALA A 24 19.57 -17.70 12.61
C ALA A 24 20.41 -17.46 11.33
N ALA A 25 21.62 -18.00 11.25
CA ALA A 25 22.46 -17.90 10.06
C ALA A 25 21.84 -18.61 8.84
N LYS A 26 21.12 -19.72 9.05
CA LYS A 26 20.41 -20.43 7.99
C LYS A 26 19.16 -19.70 7.47
N ASP A 27 18.52 -18.88 8.31
CA ASP A 27 17.34 -18.09 7.93
C ASP A 27 17.69 -16.81 7.14
N THR A 28 18.93 -16.32 7.24
CA THR A 28 19.40 -15.11 6.54
C THR A 28 20.20 -15.38 5.27
N ALA A 29 20.65 -16.63 5.04
CA ALA A 29 21.43 -17.00 3.86
C ALA A 29 20.49 -17.41 2.70
N ILE A 30 20.21 -16.47 1.81
CA ILE A 30 19.43 -16.79 0.58
C ILE A 30 20.24 -17.73 -0.32
N PRO A 31 19.64 -18.81 -0.88
CA PRO A 31 20.30 -19.65 -1.88
C PRO A 31 20.67 -18.85 -3.13
N ALA A 32 21.87 -19.10 -3.68
CA ALA A 32 22.40 -18.32 -4.82
C ALA A 32 21.49 -18.37 -6.06
N ASP A 33 20.83 -19.51 -6.30
CA ASP A 33 19.89 -19.68 -7.40
C ASP A 33 18.59 -18.89 -7.20
N ILE A 34 18.08 -18.78 -5.96
CA ILE A 34 16.92 -17.93 -5.63
C ILE A 34 17.27 -16.44 -5.80
N SER A 35 18.45 -16.01 -5.33
CA SER A 35 18.94 -14.64 -5.51
C SER A 35 19.05 -14.28 -7.00
N ALA A 36 19.72 -15.13 -7.78
CA ALA A 36 19.88 -14.94 -9.22
C ALA A 36 18.53 -14.96 -9.96
N SER A 37 17.65 -15.90 -9.64
CA SER A 37 16.30 -15.98 -10.20
C SER A 37 15.48 -14.72 -9.91
N SER A 38 15.55 -14.18 -8.70
CA SER A 38 14.82 -12.97 -8.32
C SER A 38 15.23 -11.76 -9.16
N LEU A 39 16.53 -11.56 -9.38
CA LEU A 39 17.02 -10.44 -10.21
C LEU A 39 16.62 -10.64 -11.67
N GLU A 40 16.83 -11.81 -12.24
CA GLU A 40 16.52 -12.09 -13.67
C GLU A 40 15.01 -12.06 -13.93
N MET A 41 14.20 -12.58 -13.01
CA MET A 41 12.74 -12.53 -13.11
C MET A 41 12.24 -11.08 -13.05
N LEU A 42 12.85 -10.21 -12.21
CA LEU A 42 12.48 -8.79 -12.15
C LEU A 42 12.86 -8.07 -13.45
N LYS A 43 14.06 -8.30 -13.98
CA LYS A 43 14.47 -7.75 -15.28
C LYS A 43 13.51 -8.13 -16.38
N ARG A 44 13.13 -9.43 -16.45
CA ARG A 44 12.20 -9.92 -17.45
C ARG A 44 10.80 -9.35 -17.25
N SER A 45 10.35 -9.21 -16.00
CA SER A 45 9.06 -8.60 -15.66
C SER A 45 8.94 -7.15 -16.14
N VAL A 46 9.99 -6.34 -15.97
CA VAL A 46 10.05 -4.97 -16.50
C VAL A 46 9.86 -4.93 -18.02
N GLY A 47 10.36 -5.95 -18.72
CA GLY A 47 10.25 -6.07 -20.18
C GLY A 47 8.81 -6.24 -20.71
N PHE A 48 7.86 -6.65 -19.88
CA PHE A 48 6.44 -6.67 -20.26
C PHE A 48 5.85 -5.28 -20.08
N LYS A 49 5.46 -4.64 -21.18
CA LYS A 49 4.81 -3.32 -21.19
C LYS A 49 3.33 -3.47 -20.78
N THR A 50 3.09 -3.73 -19.50
CA THR A 50 1.75 -4.00 -18.95
C THR A 50 0.95 -2.72 -18.67
N VAL A 51 1.06 -1.75 -19.55
CA VAL A 51 0.30 -0.49 -19.55
C VAL A 51 -1.08 -0.75 -20.15
N ALA A 52 -2.12 -0.11 -19.62
CA ALA A 52 -3.46 -0.17 -20.18
C ALA A 52 -3.47 0.24 -21.69
N GLY A 53 -4.17 -0.51 -22.53
CA GLY A 53 -4.20 -0.33 -23.98
C GLY A 53 -3.08 -1.04 -24.75
N GLU A 54 -2.10 -1.66 -24.08
CA GLU A 54 -0.99 -2.40 -24.72
C GLU A 54 -1.23 -3.92 -24.77
N GLY A 55 -2.21 -4.44 -24.05
CA GLY A 55 -2.61 -5.86 -24.06
C GLY A 55 -1.55 -6.85 -23.60
N GLN A 56 -0.54 -6.42 -22.83
CA GLN A 56 0.58 -7.27 -22.41
C GLN A 56 0.36 -7.98 -21.07
N VAL A 57 -0.66 -7.62 -20.30
CA VAL A 57 -0.94 -8.25 -19.00
C VAL A 57 -1.21 -9.76 -19.13
N PRO A 58 -2.03 -10.25 -20.10
CA PRO A 58 -2.21 -11.70 -20.28
C PRO A 58 -0.91 -12.44 -20.59
N ALA A 59 -0.05 -11.88 -21.44
CA ALA A 59 1.24 -12.51 -21.77
C ALA A 59 2.18 -12.55 -20.56
N TYR A 60 2.15 -11.53 -19.72
CA TYR A 60 2.92 -11.50 -18.46
C TYR A 60 2.36 -12.52 -17.46
N ALA A 61 1.04 -12.65 -17.34
CA ALA A 61 0.41 -13.65 -16.49
C ALA A 61 0.78 -15.08 -16.92
N GLU A 62 0.79 -15.38 -18.22
CA GLU A 62 1.23 -16.69 -18.75
C GLU A 62 2.72 -16.95 -18.47
N TYR A 63 3.59 -15.95 -18.60
CA TYR A 63 4.99 -16.07 -18.21
C TYR A 63 5.12 -16.46 -16.73
N LEU A 64 4.42 -15.73 -15.84
CA LEU A 64 4.43 -16.03 -14.39
C LEU A 64 3.85 -17.39 -14.07
N ALA A 65 2.80 -17.83 -14.77
CA ALA A 65 2.24 -19.16 -14.64
C ALA A 65 3.25 -20.24 -15.04
N GLY A 66 4.03 -20.02 -16.10
CA GLY A 66 5.13 -20.88 -16.49
C GLY A 66 6.21 -21.01 -15.41
N GLU A 67 6.62 -19.88 -14.82
CA GLU A 67 7.60 -19.87 -13.71
C GLU A 67 7.06 -20.63 -12.48
N LEU A 68 5.78 -20.42 -12.10
CA LEU A 68 5.15 -21.14 -10.99
C LEU A 68 5.18 -22.66 -11.21
N LYS A 69 4.81 -23.12 -12.40
CA LYS A 69 4.82 -24.55 -12.77
C LYS A 69 6.25 -25.11 -12.77
N ALA A 70 7.21 -24.36 -13.32
CA ALA A 70 8.63 -24.76 -13.30
C ALA A 70 9.19 -24.91 -11.88
N HIS A 71 8.63 -24.19 -10.91
CA HIS A 71 8.97 -24.30 -9.49
C HIS A 71 8.04 -25.24 -8.70
N GLY A 72 7.36 -26.16 -9.40
CA GLY A 72 6.65 -27.28 -8.78
C GLY A 72 5.25 -27.00 -8.28
N PHE A 73 4.56 -25.98 -8.81
CA PHE A 73 3.11 -25.89 -8.68
C PHE A 73 2.44 -26.85 -9.65
N ALA A 74 1.37 -27.53 -9.22
CA ALA A 74 0.58 -28.38 -10.08
C ALA A 74 -0.22 -27.54 -11.09
N ASP A 75 -0.49 -28.10 -12.27
CA ASP A 75 -1.21 -27.37 -13.32
C ASP A 75 -2.59 -26.90 -12.87
N GLU A 76 -3.31 -27.73 -12.11
CA GLU A 76 -4.63 -27.45 -11.54
C GLU A 76 -4.61 -26.36 -10.46
N ASP A 77 -3.45 -26.10 -9.86
CA ASP A 77 -3.27 -25.08 -8.81
C ASP A 77 -2.86 -23.70 -9.38
N VAL A 78 -2.55 -23.61 -10.67
CA VAL A 78 -2.16 -22.36 -11.34
C VAL A 78 -3.21 -21.97 -12.36
N LYS A 79 -3.86 -20.84 -12.15
CA LYS A 79 -4.97 -20.40 -13.00
C LYS A 79 -4.75 -18.97 -13.48
N VAL A 80 -4.58 -18.80 -14.80
CA VAL A 80 -4.70 -17.52 -15.49
C VAL A 80 -6.14 -17.37 -15.99
N THR A 81 -6.73 -16.20 -15.75
CA THR A 81 -8.07 -15.89 -16.25
C THR A 81 -8.03 -14.58 -17.03
N PRO A 82 -8.01 -14.62 -18.36
CA PRO A 82 -8.05 -13.43 -19.19
C PRO A 82 -9.36 -12.63 -19.00
N MET A 83 -9.25 -11.31 -19.06
CA MET A 83 -10.36 -10.36 -18.93
C MET A 83 -10.17 -9.19 -19.92
N GLY A 84 -10.39 -9.45 -21.21
CA GLY A 84 -10.07 -8.47 -22.27
C GLY A 84 -8.57 -8.26 -22.41
N GLU A 85 -8.11 -7.03 -22.25
CA GLU A 85 -6.68 -6.66 -22.32
C GLU A 85 -5.90 -6.97 -21.03
N THR A 86 -6.60 -7.34 -19.98
CA THR A 86 -6.01 -7.68 -18.67
C THR A 86 -6.24 -9.16 -18.31
N ALA A 87 -5.73 -9.59 -17.16
CA ALA A 87 -5.90 -10.93 -16.64
C ALA A 87 -5.74 -10.97 -15.12
N THR A 88 -6.30 -12.01 -14.49
CA THR A 88 -5.89 -12.40 -13.14
C THR A 88 -5.02 -13.65 -13.19
N LEU A 89 -4.12 -13.80 -12.21
CA LEU A 89 -3.43 -15.06 -11.94
C LEU A 89 -3.60 -15.42 -10.47
N THR A 90 -3.99 -16.68 -10.21
CA THR A 90 -3.96 -17.27 -8.87
C THR A 90 -3.13 -18.54 -8.89
N ALA A 91 -2.34 -18.76 -7.82
CA ALA A 91 -1.59 -20.00 -7.65
C ALA A 91 -1.66 -20.48 -6.20
N VAL A 92 -1.96 -21.75 -6.00
CA VAL A 92 -2.19 -22.34 -4.68
C VAL A 92 -1.04 -23.25 -4.26
N TYR A 93 -0.38 -22.92 -3.17
CA TYR A 93 0.51 -23.84 -2.48
C TYR A 93 -0.28 -24.53 -1.37
N ARG A 94 -0.68 -25.77 -1.61
CA ARG A 94 -1.59 -26.54 -0.74
C ARG A 94 -1.05 -26.74 0.67
N GLY A 95 -1.89 -26.42 1.63
CA GLY A 95 -1.67 -26.72 3.05
C GLY A 95 -2.06 -28.14 3.43
N SER A 96 -1.64 -28.57 4.61
CA SER A 96 -1.95 -29.90 5.15
C SER A 96 -3.35 -29.97 5.80
N ASP A 97 -3.96 -28.85 6.11
CA ASP A 97 -5.32 -28.75 6.70
C ASP A 97 -6.24 -27.88 5.83
N PRO A 98 -7.06 -28.50 4.98
CA PRO A 98 -7.97 -27.78 4.07
C PRO A 98 -9.13 -27.07 4.78
N LYS A 99 -9.28 -27.24 6.11
CA LYS A 99 -10.30 -26.53 6.91
C LYS A 99 -9.84 -25.14 7.34
N LEU A 100 -8.54 -24.88 7.29
CA LEU A 100 -7.98 -23.56 7.62
C LEU A 100 -8.22 -22.59 6.47
N LYS A 101 -8.59 -21.37 6.80
CA LYS A 101 -8.71 -20.29 5.84
C LYS A 101 -7.36 -19.96 5.22
N PRO A 102 -7.27 -19.73 3.89
CA PRO A 102 -6.01 -19.49 3.21
C PRO A 102 -5.35 -18.16 3.59
N LEU A 103 -4.02 -18.12 3.52
CA LEU A 103 -3.22 -16.92 3.51
C LEU A 103 -3.08 -16.42 2.07
N LEU A 104 -3.44 -15.16 1.81
CA LEU A 104 -3.28 -14.54 0.50
C LEU A 104 -1.99 -13.71 0.45
N VAL A 105 -1.29 -13.77 -0.69
CA VAL A 105 -0.12 -12.95 -1.01
C VAL A 105 -0.42 -12.22 -2.31
N ALA A 106 -0.65 -10.92 -2.23
CA ALA A 106 -1.16 -10.11 -3.33
C ALA A 106 -0.12 -9.15 -3.90
N SER A 107 -0.20 -8.96 -5.22
CA SER A 107 0.56 -7.98 -6.00
C SER A 107 -0.21 -7.66 -7.28
N HIS A 108 0.08 -6.52 -7.94
CA HIS A 108 -0.46 -6.25 -9.25
C HIS A 108 0.59 -6.41 -10.36
N MET A 109 0.11 -6.73 -11.57
CA MET A 109 0.94 -7.00 -12.75
C MET A 109 1.07 -5.81 -13.69
N ASP A 110 0.07 -4.95 -13.72
CA ASP A 110 0.01 -3.76 -14.57
C ASP A 110 0.89 -2.63 -14.04
N VAL A 111 1.07 -1.61 -14.86
CA VAL A 111 1.87 -0.42 -14.53
C VAL A 111 1.27 0.80 -15.22
N VAL A 112 1.48 1.99 -14.64
CA VAL A 112 1.12 3.26 -15.26
C VAL A 112 1.92 3.54 -16.52
N VAL A 113 1.40 4.42 -17.38
CA VAL A 113 2.04 4.82 -18.63
C VAL A 113 3.44 5.41 -18.39
N ALA A 114 4.36 5.09 -19.29
CA ALA A 114 5.69 5.72 -19.36
C ALA A 114 6.02 6.00 -20.83
N LYS A 115 6.27 7.28 -21.15
CA LYS A 115 6.63 7.71 -22.50
C LYS A 115 8.16 7.66 -22.64
N ARG A 116 8.63 7.01 -23.71
CA ARG A 116 10.08 6.83 -23.94
C ARG A 116 10.84 8.16 -24.01
N GLU A 117 10.21 9.17 -24.61
CA GLU A 117 10.80 10.51 -24.79
C GLU A 117 11.07 11.26 -23.48
N ASP A 118 10.32 10.92 -22.41
CA ASP A 118 10.48 11.57 -21.10
C ASP A 118 11.55 10.89 -20.22
N TRP A 119 12.03 9.69 -20.63
CA TRP A 119 12.94 8.88 -19.83
C TRP A 119 14.36 8.91 -20.39
N GLU A 120 15.36 8.92 -19.51
CA GLU A 120 16.78 8.78 -19.90
C GLU A 120 17.07 7.41 -20.53
N ARG A 121 16.42 6.36 -20.02
CA ARG A 121 16.50 4.97 -20.48
C ARG A 121 15.14 4.51 -21.01
N ASP A 122 15.12 3.44 -21.82
CA ASP A 122 13.85 2.82 -22.18
C ASP A 122 13.16 2.29 -20.91
N PRO A 123 11.91 2.77 -20.59
CA PRO A 123 11.21 2.37 -19.37
C PRO A 123 10.87 0.88 -19.31
N PHE A 124 10.85 0.18 -20.44
CA PHE A 124 10.51 -1.24 -20.54
C PHE A 124 11.72 -2.12 -20.89
N THR A 125 12.92 -1.60 -20.75
CA THR A 125 14.18 -2.34 -20.81
C THR A 125 14.92 -2.19 -19.49
N ALA A 126 14.95 -3.25 -18.67
CA ALA A 126 15.58 -3.21 -17.36
C ALA A 126 17.10 -2.96 -17.49
N VAL A 127 17.58 -1.92 -16.84
CA VAL A 127 19.00 -1.56 -16.80
C VAL A 127 19.49 -1.58 -15.36
N VAL A 128 20.57 -2.32 -15.09
CA VAL A 128 21.25 -2.27 -13.79
C VAL A 128 22.46 -1.34 -13.91
N GLU A 129 22.43 -0.25 -13.15
CA GLU A 129 23.44 0.79 -13.18
C GLU A 129 23.61 1.43 -11.79
N ASN A 130 24.84 1.63 -11.35
CA ASN A 130 25.17 2.26 -10.07
C ASN A 130 24.45 1.63 -8.85
N GLY A 131 24.22 0.31 -8.88
CA GLY A 131 23.55 -0.42 -7.80
C GLY A 131 22.02 -0.34 -7.82
N PHE A 132 21.42 0.30 -8.84
CA PHE A 132 19.98 0.37 -9.05
C PHE A 132 19.55 -0.42 -10.28
N LEU A 133 18.37 -0.99 -10.23
CA LEU A 133 17.65 -1.51 -11.38
C LEU A 133 16.59 -0.48 -11.78
N PHE A 134 16.72 0.05 -13.01
CA PHE A 134 15.82 1.03 -13.61
C PHE A 134 14.79 0.34 -14.50
N GLY A 135 13.57 0.88 -14.49
CA GLY A 135 12.48 0.49 -15.36
C GLY A 135 11.12 0.79 -14.76
N ARG A 136 10.09 0.99 -15.59
CA ARG A 136 8.72 1.18 -15.14
C ARG A 136 8.20 -0.11 -14.49
N GLY A 137 7.59 0.02 -13.30
CA GLY A 137 7.16 -1.10 -12.50
C GLY A 137 8.29 -1.74 -11.68
N SER A 138 9.53 -1.24 -11.77
CA SER A 138 10.63 -1.79 -10.96
C SER A 138 10.39 -1.65 -9.46
N ALA A 139 9.69 -0.60 -9.02
CA ALA A 139 9.24 -0.41 -7.64
C ALA A 139 7.75 -0.77 -7.48
N ASP A 140 6.93 -0.34 -8.42
CA ASP A 140 5.47 -0.38 -8.37
C ASP A 140 4.89 -1.18 -9.55
N ASN A 141 4.53 -2.49 -9.39
CA ASN A 141 4.74 -3.33 -8.20
C ASN A 141 5.50 -4.63 -8.54
N LYS A 142 6.25 -4.67 -9.67
CA LYS A 142 6.94 -5.90 -10.11
C LYS A 142 8.03 -6.35 -9.13
N PHE A 143 8.65 -5.42 -8.38
CA PHE A 143 9.55 -5.79 -7.28
C PHE A 143 8.82 -6.60 -6.20
N GLY A 144 7.70 -6.09 -5.73
CA GLY A 144 6.88 -6.76 -4.71
C GLY A 144 6.40 -8.13 -5.17
N LEU A 145 5.88 -8.19 -6.41
CA LEU A 145 5.45 -9.42 -7.05
C LEU A 145 6.58 -10.46 -7.11
N VAL A 146 7.71 -10.09 -7.67
CA VAL A 146 8.83 -11.02 -7.88
C VAL A 146 9.41 -11.50 -6.56
N THR A 147 9.60 -10.61 -5.59
CA THR A 147 10.22 -10.98 -4.31
C THR A 147 9.30 -11.87 -3.46
N SER A 148 8.00 -11.63 -3.46
CA SER A 148 7.03 -12.47 -2.77
C SER A 148 6.88 -13.85 -3.41
N VAL A 149 6.85 -13.92 -4.75
CA VAL A 149 6.78 -15.20 -5.50
C VAL A 149 8.06 -16.02 -5.29
N ASN A 150 9.25 -15.42 -5.40
CA ASN A 150 10.52 -16.13 -5.16
C ASN A 150 10.67 -16.60 -3.70
N ALA A 151 10.07 -15.92 -2.75
CA ALA A 151 9.99 -16.38 -1.36
C ALA A 151 9.17 -17.68 -1.24
N VAL A 152 8.06 -17.80 -2.00
CA VAL A 152 7.29 -19.06 -2.07
C VAL A 152 8.07 -20.15 -2.79
N PHE A 153 8.81 -19.84 -3.87
CA PHE A 153 9.71 -20.79 -4.54
C PHE A 153 10.75 -21.34 -3.58
N TRP A 154 11.34 -20.49 -2.76
CA TRP A 154 12.28 -20.91 -1.73
C TRP A 154 11.63 -21.84 -0.70
N LEU A 155 10.45 -21.49 -0.17
CA LEU A 155 9.70 -22.36 0.75
C LEU A 155 9.41 -23.74 0.14
N LYS A 156 9.02 -23.81 -1.13
CA LYS A 156 8.80 -25.09 -1.83
C LYS A 156 10.11 -25.88 -1.99
N LYS A 157 11.19 -25.22 -2.39
CA LYS A 157 12.51 -25.82 -2.56
C LYS A 157 13.06 -26.43 -1.27
N GLU A 158 12.84 -25.79 -0.12
CA GLU A 158 13.24 -26.33 1.20
C GLU A 158 12.28 -27.40 1.74
N GLY A 159 11.22 -27.73 1.01
CA GLY A 159 10.24 -28.75 1.39
C GLY A 159 9.31 -28.32 2.52
N TYR A 160 9.12 -27.00 2.72
CA TYR A 160 8.18 -26.47 3.70
C TYR A 160 6.77 -27.02 3.47
N LYS A 161 6.08 -27.38 4.53
CA LYS A 161 4.69 -27.85 4.51
C LYS A 161 3.82 -26.89 5.29
N PRO A 162 3.10 -25.96 4.63
CA PRO A 162 2.17 -25.07 5.30
C PRO A 162 1.01 -25.86 5.90
N LYS A 163 0.38 -25.35 6.96
CA LYS A 163 -0.89 -25.90 7.46
C LYS A 163 -2.06 -25.42 6.62
N ARG A 164 -2.16 -24.11 6.41
CA ARG A 164 -3.18 -23.49 5.54
C ARG A 164 -2.64 -23.32 4.13
N ASP A 165 -3.53 -23.27 3.14
CA ASP A 165 -3.16 -22.91 1.78
C ASP A 165 -2.52 -21.52 1.75
N ILE A 166 -1.46 -21.36 0.94
CA ILE A 166 -0.90 -20.07 0.56
C ILE A 166 -1.36 -19.81 -0.87
N VAL A 167 -2.05 -18.71 -1.10
CA VAL A 167 -2.57 -18.34 -2.42
C VAL A 167 -1.86 -17.08 -2.90
N ILE A 168 -1.11 -17.21 -3.98
CA ILE A 168 -0.58 -16.07 -4.74
C ILE A 168 -1.75 -15.47 -5.52
N VAL A 169 -1.95 -14.16 -5.42
CA VAL A 169 -3.09 -13.41 -5.97
C VAL A 169 -2.56 -12.24 -6.76
N LEU A 170 -2.66 -12.29 -8.10
CA LEU A 170 -2.14 -11.25 -8.97
C LEU A 170 -3.27 -10.62 -9.78
N SER A 171 -3.51 -9.33 -9.54
CA SER A 171 -4.40 -8.47 -10.32
C SER A 171 -3.70 -7.91 -11.55
N GLY A 172 -4.44 -7.39 -12.49
CA GLY A 172 -3.87 -6.92 -13.75
C GLY A 172 -4.39 -5.57 -14.23
N ASP A 173 -5.08 -4.82 -13.38
CA ASP A 173 -5.63 -3.48 -13.67
C ASP A 173 -5.78 -2.63 -12.40
N GLU A 174 -4.86 -2.82 -11.43
CA GLU A 174 -4.84 -2.06 -10.18
C GLU A 174 -4.73 -0.56 -10.42
N GLU A 175 -3.87 -0.18 -11.36
CA GLU A 175 -3.56 1.20 -11.75
C GLU A 175 -4.67 1.88 -12.58
N THR A 176 -5.77 1.17 -12.84
CA THR A 176 -6.83 1.66 -13.73
C THR A 176 -8.23 1.35 -13.20
N SER A 177 -8.87 0.29 -13.68
CA SER A 177 -10.28 0.00 -13.39
C SER A 177 -10.49 -0.88 -12.17
N GLN A 178 -9.45 -1.57 -11.69
CA GLN A 178 -9.46 -2.48 -10.53
C GLN A 178 -10.55 -3.59 -10.61
N THR A 179 -11.00 -3.88 -11.84
CA THR A 179 -12.05 -4.90 -12.08
C THR A 179 -11.55 -6.30 -11.77
N THR A 180 -10.27 -6.58 -12.06
CA THR A 180 -9.64 -7.86 -11.75
C THR A 180 -9.52 -8.05 -10.24
N THR A 181 -9.18 -6.99 -9.49
CA THR A 181 -9.11 -7.01 -8.03
C THR A 181 -10.46 -7.28 -7.40
N ALA A 182 -11.51 -6.59 -7.86
CA ALA A 182 -12.88 -6.81 -7.38
C ALA A 182 -13.31 -8.27 -7.56
N LYS A 183 -12.97 -8.86 -8.72
CA LYS A 183 -13.26 -10.27 -9.03
C LYS A 183 -12.47 -11.23 -8.13
N LEU A 184 -11.17 -10.97 -7.93
CA LEU A 184 -10.33 -11.79 -7.04
C LEU A 184 -10.83 -11.74 -5.60
N ALA A 185 -11.19 -10.56 -5.10
CA ALA A 185 -11.75 -10.40 -3.76
C ALA A 185 -13.02 -11.23 -3.57
N GLU A 186 -13.98 -11.17 -4.52
CA GLU A 186 -15.20 -11.97 -4.45
C GLU A 186 -14.92 -13.48 -4.48
N GLN A 187 -13.96 -13.94 -5.32
CA GLN A 187 -13.58 -15.35 -5.41
C GLN A 187 -12.88 -15.87 -4.15
N LEU A 188 -12.15 -15.01 -3.46
CA LEU A 188 -11.30 -15.36 -2.30
C LEU A 188 -11.89 -14.84 -0.98
N LYS A 189 -13.17 -14.48 -0.98
CA LYS A 189 -13.87 -14.11 0.25
C LYS A 189 -13.78 -15.22 1.28
N GLY A 190 -13.59 -14.85 2.53
CA GLY A 190 -13.40 -15.81 3.61
C GLY A 190 -11.96 -16.27 3.83
N ALA A 191 -10.99 -15.70 3.12
CA ALA A 191 -9.57 -15.87 3.46
C ALA A 191 -9.26 -15.39 4.89
N GLU A 192 -8.18 -15.90 5.46
CA GLU A 192 -7.75 -15.51 6.82
C GLU A 192 -7.25 -14.09 6.88
N LEU A 193 -6.33 -13.76 5.97
CA LEU A 193 -5.77 -12.43 5.79
C LEU A 193 -5.04 -12.35 4.44
N LEU A 194 -4.76 -11.11 4.02
CA LEU A 194 -3.99 -10.80 2.82
C LEU A 194 -2.74 -10.01 3.20
N LEU A 195 -1.60 -10.45 2.68
CA LEU A 195 -0.34 -9.70 2.67
C LEU A 195 -0.16 -9.07 1.29
N ASN A 196 -0.13 -7.75 1.23
CA ASN A 196 0.02 -7.00 -0.01
C ASN A 196 1.46 -6.50 -0.14
N SER A 197 2.06 -6.70 -1.31
CA SER A 197 3.41 -6.22 -1.61
C SER A 197 3.47 -4.75 -2.04
N ASP A 198 2.32 -4.18 -2.35
CA ASP A 198 2.16 -2.86 -2.97
C ASP A 198 2.17 -1.69 -1.97
N ALA A 199 2.38 -1.96 -0.73
CA ALA A 199 2.52 -0.96 0.30
C ALA A 199 3.42 -1.44 1.44
N GLY A 200 3.86 -0.52 2.27
CA GLY A 200 4.86 -0.82 3.30
C GLY A 200 6.28 -0.71 2.76
N GLY A 201 7.26 -1.04 3.60
CA GLY A 201 8.67 -0.94 3.26
C GLY A 201 9.45 -0.06 4.23
N ALA A 202 10.76 -0.02 4.07
CA ALA A 202 11.62 0.77 4.95
C ALA A 202 12.27 1.96 4.23
N ARG A 203 12.29 3.07 4.95
CA ARG A 203 13.08 4.23 4.57
C ARG A 203 14.53 4.03 4.96
N LEU A 204 15.44 4.37 4.05
CA LEU A 204 16.87 4.50 4.33
C LEU A 204 17.20 5.96 4.67
N ASN A 205 18.02 6.15 5.71
CA ASN A 205 18.58 7.46 6.04
C ASN A 205 19.77 7.82 5.15
N ASP A 206 20.34 9.03 5.31
CA ASP A 206 21.46 9.52 4.48
C ASP A 206 22.72 8.64 4.56
N ALA A 207 22.87 7.83 5.62
CA ALA A 207 23.95 6.86 5.74
C ALA A 207 23.62 5.50 5.08
N GLY A 208 22.48 5.37 4.38
CA GLY A 208 22.04 4.14 3.73
C GLY A 208 21.55 3.07 4.69
N LYS A 209 21.28 3.41 5.96
CA LYS A 209 20.75 2.48 6.96
C LYS A 209 19.23 2.65 7.09
N PRO A 210 18.48 1.54 7.27
CA PRO A 210 17.05 1.64 7.54
C PRO A 210 16.81 2.31 8.90
N ASP A 211 15.87 3.26 8.95
CA ASP A 211 15.52 4.02 10.15
C ASP A 211 14.07 3.84 10.60
N VAL A 212 13.18 3.51 9.70
CA VAL A 212 11.78 3.21 9.98
C VAL A 212 11.20 2.27 8.93
N TYR A 213 10.35 1.35 9.36
CA TYR A 213 9.51 0.52 8.50
C TYR A 213 8.06 0.92 8.65
N THR A 214 7.38 1.13 7.54
CA THR A 214 5.95 1.43 7.50
C THR A 214 5.17 0.17 7.14
N MET A 215 4.14 -0.17 7.93
CA MET A 215 3.17 -1.23 7.64
C MET A 215 1.82 -0.59 7.36
N GLN A 216 1.28 -0.77 6.16
CA GLN A 216 -0.05 -0.25 5.86
C GLN A 216 -1.14 -1.20 6.40
N ALA A 217 -2.10 -0.66 7.15
CA ALA A 217 -3.24 -1.41 7.66
C ALA A 217 -4.59 -0.76 7.32
N ALA A 218 -4.60 0.38 6.65
CA ALA A 218 -5.80 1.04 6.13
C ALA A 218 -5.50 1.92 4.93
N GLU A 219 -6.55 2.32 4.24
CA GLU A 219 -6.54 3.27 3.14
C GLU A 219 -7.75 4.19 3.25
N LYS A 220 -7.60 5.44 2.81
CA LYS A 220 -8.72 6.36 2.69
C LYS A 220 -9.53 6.02 1.45
N THR A 221 -10.85 6.09 1.58
CA THR A 221 -11.74 5.91 0.43
C THR A 221 -11.72 7.15 -0.45
N TYR A 222 -11.50 6.95 -1.75
CA TYR A 222 -11.57 7.99 -2.77
C TYR A 222 -13.03 8.28 -3.11
N MET A 223 -13.43 9.57 -3.07
CA MET A 223 -14.76 10.01 -3.50
C MET A 223 -14.66 11.31 -4.25
N ASP A 224 -15.38 11.42 -5.36
CA ASP A 224 -15.59 12.70 -6.07
C ASP A 224 -17.05 13.11 -5.98
N PHE A 225 -17.25 14.35 -5.57
CA PHE A 225 -18.57 15.01 -5.59
C PHE A 225 -18.55 16.19 -6.56
N GLU A 226 -19.56 16.28 -7.40
CA GLU A 226 -19.84 17.52 -8.12
C GLU A 226 -20.79 18.41 -7.33
N VAL A 227 -20.36 19.65 -7.10
CA VAL A 227 -21.21 20.70 -6.54
C VAL A 227 -21.61 21.62 -7.68
N THR A 228 -22.90 21.65 -8.00
CA THR A 228 -23.44 22.43 -9.13
C THR A 228 -24.42 23.48 -8.63
N THR A 229 -24.24 24.71 -9.10
CA THR A 229 -25.16 25.82 -8.92
C THR A 229 -25.77 26.21 -10.27
N THR A 230 -27.03 26.63 -10.26
CA THR A 230 -27.78 27.02 -11.48
C THR A 230 -28.41 28.38 -11.31
N ASN A 231 -28.62 29.07 -12.45
CA ASN A 231 -29.25 30.39 -12.52
C ASN A 231 -29.99 30.53 -13.86
N PRO A 232 -31.07 31.28 -13.99
CA PRO A 232 -31.73 31.49 -15.27
C PRO A 232 -30.85 32.08 -16.38
N GLY A 233 -29.72 32.71 -16.00
CA GLY A 233 -28.84 33.40 -16.96
C GLY A 233 -29.39 34.78 -17.37
N GLY A 234 -28.90 35.31 -18.48
CA GLY A 234 -29.29 36.62 -19.04
C GLY A 234 -28.16 37.30 -19.81
N HIS A 235 -28.40 38.51 -20.27
CA HIS A 235 -27.40 39.32 -20.97
C HIS A 235 -26.41 39.95 -19.97
N SER A 236 -25.11 39.85 -20.22
CA SER A 236 -24.08 40.33 -19.27
C SER A 236 -24.09 41.84 -19.01
N SER A 237 -24.69 42.63 -19.92
CA SER A 237 -24.88 44.08 -19.72
C SER A 237 -25.94 44.42 -18.66
N ARG A 238 -26.67 43.45 -18.17
CA ARG A 238 -27.66 43.59 -17.09
C ARG A 238 -27.33 42.68 -15.93
N PRO A 239 -26.23 42.95 -15.19
CA PRO A 239 -25.77 42.07 -14.12
C PRO A 239 -26.81 42.07 -12.97
N GLY A 240 -27.08 40.83 -12.48
CA GLY A 240 -27.86 40.66 -11.25
C GLY A 240 -26.94 40.50 -10.02
N PRO A 241 -27.52 40.47 -8.81
CA PRO A 241 -26.76 40.28 -7.59
C PRO A 241 -26.19 38.87 -7.44
N THR A 242 -26.70 37.90 -8.19
CA THR A 242 -26.30 36.50 -8.18
C THR A 242 -26.20 35.95 -9.61
N ASN A 243 -25.34 35.00 -9.84
CA ASN A 243 -25.29 34.14 -11.00
C ASN A 243 -24.65 32.81 -10.61
N ALA A 244 -24.72 31.82 -11.51
CA ALA A 244 -24.23 30.49 -11.16
C ALA A 244 -22.73 30.45 -10.73
N ILE A 245 -21.88 31.30 -11.37
CA ILE A 245 -20.45 31.35 -10.96
C ILE A 245 -20.29 31.99 -9.58
N TYR A 246 -21.01 33.07 -9.26
CA TYR A 246 -20.91 33.72 -7.94
C TYR A 246 -21.47 32.84 -6.82
N ASP A 247 -22.55 32.10 -7.08
CA ASP A 247 -23.12 31.16 -6.14
C ASP A 247 -22.15 29.99 -5.90
N LEU A 248 -21.53 29.46 -6.96
CA LEU A 248 -20.52 28.41 -6.85
C LEU A 248 -19.25 28.89 -6.10
N ALA A 249 -18.78 30.11 -6.36
CA ALA A 249 -17.61 30.66 -5.64
C ALA A 249 -17.84 30.68 -4.12
N ARG A 250 -19.04 31.09 -3.67
CA ARG A 250 -19.39 31.02 -2.25
C ARG A 250 -19.43 29.59 -1.70
N ALA A 251 -19.90 28.63 -2.49
CA ALA A 251 -19.87 27.22 -2.09
C ALA A 251 -18.45 26.71 -1.97
N ILE A 252 -17.55 27.07 -2.90
CA ILE A 252 -16.12 26.70 -2.87
C ILE A 252 -15.44 27.28 -1.63
N ASP A 253 -15.68 28.57 -1.30
CA ASP A 253 -15.12 29.22 -0.12
C ASP A 253 -15.54 28.48 1.16
N LYS A 254 -16.81 28.06 1.24
CA LYS A 254 -17.31 27.28 2.38
C LYS A 254 -16.67 25.90 2.46
N VAL A 255 -16.50 25.20 1.32
CA VAL A 255 -15.79 23.91 1.29
C VAL A 255 -14.33 24.08 1.72
N ALA A 256 -13.64 25.13 1.23
CA ALA A 256 -12.25 25.40 1.58
C ALA A 256 -12.05 25.74 3.07
N ALA A 257 -13.02 26.43 3.67
CA ALA A 257 -12.98 26.77 5.10
C ALA A 257 -13.43 25.64 6.03
N PHE A 258 -14.16 24.65 5.49
CA PHE A 258 -14.72 23.56 6.30
C PHE A 258 -13.66 22.53 6.68
N ARG A 259 -13.67 22.14 7.95
CA ARG A 259 -12.86 21.04 8.47
C ARG A 259 -13.77 19.92 8.94
N PHE A 260 -13.59 18.74 8.41
CA PHE A 260 -14.27 17.56 8.93
C PHE A 260 -13.89 17.32 10.40
N PRO A 261 -14.80 16.76 11.21
CA PRO A 261 -14.48 16.43 12.59
C PRO A 261 -13.24 15.54 12.69
N ALA A 262 -12.39 15.86 13.66
CA ALA A 262 -11.21 15.05 13.95
C ALA A 262 -11.60 13.64 14.35
N ARG A 263 -10.84 12.66 13.86
CA ARG A 263 -11.01 11.24 14.19
C ARG A 263 -9.69 10.64 14.65
N LEU A 264 -9.75 9.85 15.70
CA LEU A 264 -8.64 9.04 16.17
C LEU A 264 -9.11 7.59 16.26
N SER A 265 -8.66 6.74 15.31
CA SER A 265 -8.86 5.28 15.38
C SER A 265 -7.72 4.64 16.16
N GLU A 266 -7.88 3.36 16.53
CA GLU A 266 -6.77 2.60 17.14
C GLU A 266 -5.53 2.56 16.23
N LEU A 267 -5.72 2.49 14.91
CA LEU A 267 -4.62 2.53 13.94
C LEU A 267 -3.89 3.87 13.94
N THR A 268 -4.64 5.00 13.84
CA THR A 268 -3.99 6.33 13.80
C THR A 268 -3.40 6.71 15.14
N LYS A 269 -3.97 6.24 16.25
CA LYS A 269 -3.35 6.33 17.58
C LYS A 269 -2.03 5.57 17.64
N ALA A 270 -2.00 4.34 17.15
CA ALA A 270 -0.77 3.54 17.08
C ALA A 270 0.27 4.20 16.15
N TYR A 271 -0.18 4.78 15.01
CA TYR A 271 0.67 5.58 14.14
C TYR A 271 1.35 6.73 14.88
N PHE A 272 0.58 7.59 15.54
CA PHE A 272 1.14 8.75 16.26
C PHE A 272 2.06 8.33 17.41
N LYS A 273 1.74 7.26 18.13
CA LYS A 273 2.61 6.72 19.19
C LYS A 273 3.93 6.17 18.66
N ALA A 274 3.90 5.52 17.51
CA ALA A 274 5.11 4.95 16.90
C ALA A 274 5.94 6.01 16.17
N ALA A 275 5.30 6.94 15.46
CA ALA A 275 5.97 7.99 14.68
C ALA A 275 6.48 9.15 15.56
N GLY A 276 5.79 9.48 16.64
CA GLY A 276 6.13 10.62 17.51
C GLY A 276 7.58 10.62 18.01
N PRO A 277 8.10 9.50 18.57
CA PRO A 277 9.50 9.42 19.00
C PRO A 277 10.53 9.53 17.86
N LEU A 278 10.10 9.26 16.62
CA LEU A 278 10.95 9.30 15.43
C LEU A 278 10.90 10.66 14.71
N THR A 279 9.95 11.53 15.12
CA THR A 279 9.73 12.85 14.51
C THR A 279 10.35 13.92 15.38
N PRO A 280 11.39 14.66 14.91
CA PRO A 280 12.05 15.69 15.71
C PRO A 280 11.14 16.87 16.05
N GLY A 281 11.42 17.53 17.18
CA GLY A 281 10.87 18.81 17.55
C GLY A 281 9.39 18.79 18.03
N PRO A 282 8.69 19.92 17.90
CA PRO A 282 7.33 20.09 18.42
C PRO A 282 6.30 19.14 17.82
N THR A 283 6.49 18.76 16.57
CA THR A 283 5.58 17.86 15.84
C THR A 283 5.52 16.47 16.47
N GLY A 284 6.68 15.87 16.80
CA GLY A 284 6.70 14.57 17.47
C GLY A 284 6.05 14.61 18.85
N ALA A 285 6.30 15.68 19.61
CA ALA A 285 5.63 15.89 20.89
C ALA A 285 4.11 16.07 20.75
N ALA A 286 3.64 16.78 19.72
CA ALA A 286 2.22 16.93 19.41
C ALA A 286 1.58 15.61 19.04
N MET A 287 2.26 14.74 18.25
CA MET A 287 1.79 13.39 17.91
C MET A 287 1.49 12.58 19.17
N LEU A 288 2.42 12.57 20.14
CA LEU A 288 2.24 11.85 21.40
C LEU A 288 1.09 12.41 22.23
N ARG A 289 1.00 13.73 22.38
CA ARG A 289 -0.08 14.39 23.11
C ARG A 289 -1.44 14.10 22.48
N TYR A 290 -1.56 14.23 21.15
CA TYR A 290 -2.80 13.97 20.44
C TYR A 290 -3.23 12.49 20.53
N ALA A 291 -2.27 11.56 20.45
CA ALA A 291 -2.56 10.14 20.62
C ALA A 291 -3.09 9.77 22.01
N ASP A 292 -2.65 10.49 23.05
CA ASP A 292 -3.11 10.28 24.43
C ASP A 292 -4.39 11.09 24.76
N ASN A 293 -4.54 12.26 24.17
CA ASN A 293 -5.69 13.14 24.35
C ASN A 293 -6.14 13.78 23.02
N PRO A 294 -7.13 13.21 22.30
CA PRO A 294 -7.61 13.76 21.03
C PRO A 294 -8.34 15.12 21.18
N GLN A 295 -8.57 15.59 22.40
CA GLN A 295 -9.11 16.92 22.70
C GLN A 295 -8.01 17.99 22.87
N ASP A 296 -6.73 17.64 22.78
CA ASP A 296 -5.62 18.61 22.80
C ASP A 296 -5.64 19.44 21.51
N LYS A 297 -6.26 20.62 21.60
CA LYS A 297 -6.45 21.53 20.46
C LYS A 297 -5.12 22.03 19.90
N GLU A 298 -4.14 22.31 20.76
CA GLU A 298 -2.83 22.81 20.32
C GLU A 298 -2.09 21.74 19.50
N ALA A 299 -2.08 20.49 19.99
CA ALA A 299 -1.51 19.37 19.26
C ALA A 299 -2.24 19.13 17.93
N TYR A 300 -3.57 19.15 17.94
CA TYR A 300 -4.38 19.01 16.73
C TYR A 300 -4.05 20.09 15.69
N GLU A 301 -4.07 21.39 16.07
CA GLU A 301 -3.81 22.49 15.14
C GLU A 301 -2.39 22.43 14.56
N LEU A 302 -1.39 22.07 15.36
CA LEU A 302 -0.04 21.88 14.87
C LEU A 302 0.04 20.75 13.84
N LEU A 303 -0.58 19.61 14.08
CA LEU A 303 -0.60 18.48 13.15
C LEU A 303 -1.44 18.80 11.90
N TYR A 304 -2.58 19.48 12.07
CA TYR A 304 -3.45 19.87 10.97
C TYR A 304 -2.79 20.89 10.01
N SER A 305 -1.88 21.71 10.50
CA SER A 305 -1.14 22.68 9.69
C SER A 305 -0.09 22.04 8.76
N GLN A 306 0.18 20.74 8.90
CA GLN A 306 1.21 20.04 8.16
C GLN A 306 0.56 19.05 7.19
N PRO A 307 0.75 19.21 5.85
CA PRO A 307 0.12 18.37 4.82
C PRO A 307 0.37 16.88 4.99
N GLU A 308 1.54 16.50 5.55
CA GLU A 308 1.94 15.12 5.78
C GLU A 308 1.05 14.39 6.79
N TYR A 309 0.44 15.13 7.76
CA TYR A 309 -0.30 14.53 8.86
C TYR A 309 -1.81 14.79 8.82
N ILE A 310 -2.26 15.79 8.05
CA ILE A 310 -3.68 16.16 7.98
C ILE A 310 -4.56 14.96 7.60
N GLY A 311 -4.08 14.09 6.74
CA GLY A 311 -4.78 12.86 6.33
C GLY A 311 -4.98 11.86 7.45
N GLN A 312 -4.14 11.86 8.48
CA GLN A 312 -4.23 10.96 9.64
C GLN A 312 -5.26 11.44 10.68
N LEU A 313 -5.71 12.70 10.58
CA LEU A 313 -6.59 13.33 11.54
C LEU A 313 -8.09 13.21 11.21
N GLY A 314 -8.44 12.82 9.97
CA GLY A 314 -9.83 12.71 9.55
C GLY A 314 -10.02 12.72 8.03
N THR A 315 -11.27 12.85 7.61
CA THR A 315 -11.65 13.04 6.20
C THR A 315 -11.19 14.42 5.72
N THR A 316 -10.70 14.46 4.49
CA THR A 316 -10.29 15.70 3.82
C THR A 316 -10.99 15.82 2.47
N CYS A 317 -11.46 17.04 2.13
CA CYS A 317 -12.07 17.34 0.84
C CYS A 317 -11.44 18.60 0.27
N VAL A 318 -11.21 18.63 -1.04
CA VAL A 318 -10.59 19.75 -1.76
C VAL A 318 -11.19 19.91 -3.15
N ALA A 319 -11.41 21.15 -3.57
CA ALA A 319 -11.81 21.47 -4.95
C ALA A 319 -10.64 21.20 -5.92
N THR A 320 -10.87 20.43 -6.98
CA THR A 320 -9.83 20.02 -7.94
C THR A 320 -10.07 20.45 -9.37
N MET A 321 -11.33 20.57 -9.80
CA MET A 321 -11.70 20.98 -11.16
C MET A 321 -12.88 21.93 -11.12
N LEU A 322 -12.92 22.89 -12.06
CA LEU A 322 -13.98 23.89 -12.15
C LEU A 322 -14.42 24.05 -13.61
N ARG A 323 -15.72 24.14 -13.84
CA ARG A 323 -16.31 24.51 -15.13
C ARG A 323 -17.52 25.43 -14.93
N GLY A 324 -17.75 26.39 -15.85
CA GLY A 324 -18.90 27.27 -15.77
C GLY A 324 -18.97 28.28 -16.91
N GLY A 325 -20.19 28.76 -17.18
CA GLY A 325 -20.48 29.68 -18.27
C GLY A 325 -20.48 28.99 -19.63
N HIS A 326 -20.97 29.71 -20.65
CA HIS A 326 -21.08 29.22 -22.03
C HIS A 326 -20.76 30.29 -23.09
N ALA A 327 -20.77 31.56 -22.70
CA ALA A 327 -20.43 32.67 -23.58
C ALA A 327 -19.93 33.90 -22.78
N PRO A 328 -18.98 34.69 -23.33
CA PRO A 328 -18.38 35.81 -22.60
C PRO A 328 -19.35 36.95 -22.33
N ASN A 329 -20.43 37.06 -23.10
CA ASN A 329 -21.45 38.12 -22.99
C ASN A 329 -22.78 37.63 -22.40
N ALA A 330 -22.82 36.46 -21.79
CA ALA A 330 -24.00 35.88 -21.14
C ALA A 330 -23.74 35.61 -19.66
N LEU A 331 -24.77 35.83 -18.84
CA LEU A 331 -24.73 35.39 -17.41
C LEU A 331 -24.76 33.85 -17.39
N PRO A 332 -23.87 33.21 -16.60
CA PRO A 332 -23.76 31.76 -16.57
C PRO A 332 -25.02 31.10 -15.99
N GLN A 333 -25.55 30.11 -16.75
CA GLN A 333 -26.71 29.32 -16.34
C GLN A 333 -26.35 28.18 -15.40
N SER A 334 -25.11 27.72 -15.47
CA SER A 334 -24.59 26.65 -14.60
C SER A 334 -23.11 26.86 -14.34
N ALA A 335 -22.69 26.45 -13.16
CA ALA A 335 -21.29 26.32 -12.79
C ALA A 335 -21.13 25.10 -11.86
N THR A 336 -20.04 24.34 -12.01
CA THR A 336 -19.81 23.09 -11.30
C THR A 336 -18.35 23.02 -10.85
N VAL A 337 -18.12 22.58 -9.62
CA VAL A 337 -16.80 22.22 -9.09
C VAL A 337 -16.76 20.74 -8.75
N ASN A 338 -15.66 20.09 -9.08
CA ASN A 338 -15.33 18.76 -8.53
C ASN A 338 -14.68 18.93 -7.16
N VAL A 339 -15.26 18.28 -6.15
CA VAL A 339 -14.72 18.21 -4.78
C VAL A 339 -14.22 16.78 -4.55
N ASN A 340 -12.90 16.60 -4.59
CA ASN A 340 -12.28 15.33 -4.27
C ASN A 340 -12.16 15.15 -2.76
N CYS A 341 -12.67 14.05 -2.25
CA CYS A 341 -12.59 13.67 -0.84
C CYS A 341 -11.75 12.43 -0.66
N ARG A 342 -10.89 12.45 0.36
CA ARG A 342 -10.18 11.30 0.89
C ARG A 342 -10.80 10.97 2.25
N VAL A 343 -11.67 9.98 2.25
CA VAL A 343 -12.58 9.69 3.36
C VAL A 343 -11.93 8.73 4.35
N PHE A 344 -12.03 9.08 5.62
CA PHE A 344 -11.48 8.27 6.71
C PHE A 344 -12.21 6.92 6.82
N PRO A 345 -11.52 5.80 7.06
CA PRO A 345 -12.14 4.48 7.22
C PRO A 345 -13.31 4.48 8.20
N GLY A 346 -14.39 3.78 7.84
CA GLY A 346 -15.61 3.70 8.64
C GLY A 346 -16.58 4.87 8.47
N GLU A 347 -16.33 5.82 7.55
CA GLU A 347 -17.31 6.84 7.16
C GLU A 347 -18.06 6.42 5.90
N SER A 348 -19.39 6.55 5.91
CA SER A 348 -20.20 6.24 4.75
C SER A 348 -20.25 7.39 3.73
N VAL A 349 -20.58 7.05 2.48
CA VAL A 349 -20.80 8.03 1.39
C VAL A 349 -21.85 9.07 1.79
N GLU A 350 -22.96 8.60 2.35
CA GLU A 350 -24.09 9.44 2.76
C GLU A 350 -23.70 10.41 3.87
N SER A 351 -22.86 9.97 4.81
CA SER A 351 -22.34 10.83 5.89
C SER A 351 -21.50 11.97 5.33
N VAL A 352 -20.57 11.67 4.41
CA VAL A 352 -19.71 12.67 3.78
C VAL A 352 -20.52 13.64 2.93
N GLN A 353 -21.42 13.11 2.07
CA GLN A 353 -22.30 13.94 1.24
C GLN A 353 -23.18 14.89 2.07
N SER A 354 -23.82 14.36 3.11
CA SER A 354 -24.66 15.19 4.00
C SER A 354 -23.85 16.24 4.75
N THR A 355 -22.61 15.93 5.11
CA THR A 355 -21.70 16.87 5.75
C THR A 355 -21.30 18.00 4.78
N LEU A 356 -20.98 17.68 3.53
CA LEU A 356 -20.71 18.68 2.50
C LEU A 356 -21.92 19.58 2.24
N VAL A 357 -23.14 19.01 2.11
CA VAL A 357 -24.37 19.79 1.95
C VAL A 357 -24.56 20.77 3.11
N LYS A 358 -24.37 20.31 4.36
CA LYS A 358 -24.46 21.20 5.54
C LYS A 358 -23.37 22.26 5.58
N ALA A 359 -22.15 21.93 5.17
CA ALA A 359 -21.03 22.88 5.13
C ALA A 359 -21.26 23.98 4.10
N ILE A 360 -21.76 23.60 2.91
CA ILE A 360 -22.10 24.53 1.84
C ILE A 360 -23.29 25.43 2.23
N ASP A 361 -24.28 24.89 2.97
CA ASP A 361 -25.44 25.62 3.49
C ASP A 361 -26.06 26.56 2.44
N ASP A 362 -26.32 26.01 1.23
CA ASP A 362 -27.01 26.68 0.15
C ASP A 362 -27.99 25.69 -0.52
N PRO A 363 -29.31 25.85 -0.35
CA PRO A 363 -30.30 24.93 -0.91
C PRO A 363 -30.31 24.87 -2.43
N LYS A 364 -29.68 25.83 -3.12
CA LYS A 364 -29.54 25.85 -4.58
C LYS A 364 -28.33 25.05 -5.08
N ALA A 365 -27.37 24.76 -4.21
CA ALA A 365 -26.21 23.98 -4.56
C ALA A 365 -26.54 22.48 -4.49
N GLN A 366 -26.44 21.81 -5.64
CA GLN A 366 -26.63 20.35 -5.72
C GLN A 366 -25.30 19.65 -5.51
N VAL A 367 -25.23 18.77 -4.53
CA VAL A 367 -24.04 17.92 -4.25
C VAL A 367 -24.34 16.51 -4.71
N LYS A 368 -23.62 16.02 -5.72
CA LYS A 368 -23.83 14.71 -6.33
C LYS A 368 -22.54 13.90 -6.33
N LEU A 369 -22.59 12.66 -5.83
CA LEU A 369 -21.50 11.69 -6.00
C LEU A 369 -21.34 11.32 -7.49
N VAL A 370 -20.10 11.37 -8.01
CA VAL A 370 -19.78 11.07 -9.42
C VAL A 370 -18.72 9.98 -9.57
N SER A 371 -18.16 9.50 -8.48
CA SER A 371 -17.26 8.34 -8.46
C SER A 371 -17.98 7.07 -7.98
N HIS A 372 -17.28 5.94 -8.05
CA HIS A 372 -17.73 4.64 -7.53
C HIS A 372 -16.84 4.23 -6.35
N PRO A 373 -17.06 4.80 -5.15
CA PRO A 373 -16.21 4.52 -4.01
C PRO A 373 -16.35 3.06 -3.53
N VAL A 374 -15.24 2.50 -3.08
CA VAL A 374 -15.19 1.22 -2.38
C VAL A 374 -14.77 1.50 -0.93
N PRO A 375 -15.71 1.70 0.00
CA PRO A 375 -15.37 1.94 1.40
C PRO A 375 -14.70 0.71 2.01
N SER A 376 -13.71 0.92 2.85
CA SER A 376 -13.09 -0.17 3.60
C SER A 376 -12.74 0.27 5.01
N ASP A 377 -12.92 -0.65 5.97
CA ASP A 377 -12.46 -0.45 7.34
C ASP A 377 -10.96 -0.67 7.46
N ALA A 378 -10.37 -0.15 8.53
CA ALA A 378 -8.99 -0.47 8.87
C ALA A 378 -8.87 -1.94 9.29
N SER A 379 -7.80 -2.61 8.85
CA SER A 379 -7.44 -3.92 9.39
C SER A 379 -7.01 -3.79 10.85
N PRO A 380 -7.41 -4.72 11.74
CA PRO A 380 -6.97 -4.71 13.13
C PRO A 380 -5.45 -4.94 13.20
N LEU A 381 -4.77 -4.34 14.19
CA LEU A 381 -3.36 -4.62 14.44
C LEU A 381 -3.24 -5.97 15.17
N ARG A 382 -3.24 -7.07 14.42
CA ARG A 382 -3.19 -8.44 14.95
C ARG A 382 -1.80 -8.76 15.51
N ASP A 383 -1.74 -9.34 16.69
CA ASP A 383 -0.49 -9.72 17.37
C ASP A 383 0.32 -10.74 16.57
N ASP A 384 -0.33 -11.71 15.91
CA ASP A 384 0.34 -12.71 15.08
C ASP A 384 1.02 -12.08 13.86
N VAL A 385 0.36 -11.11 13.19
CA VAL A 385 0.92 -10.37 12.05
C VAL A 385 2.09 -9.50 12.52
N MET A 386 1.90 -8.74 13.61
CA MET A 386 2.95 -7.87 14.16
C MET A 386 4.19 -8.66 14.62
N THR A 387 3.98 -9.81 15.25
CA THR A 387 5.06 -10.72 15.70
C THR A 387 5.80 -11.30 14.50
N ALA A 388 5.09 -11.79 13.49
CA ALA A 388 5.69 -12.34 12.28
C ALA A 388 6.48 -11.26 11.51
N LEU A 389 5.92 -10.05 11.40
CA LEU A 389 6.59 -8.92 10.74
C LEU A 389 7.85 -8.49 11.51
N ARG A 390 7.78 -8.36 12.85
CA ARG A 390 8.95 -8.05 13.68
C ARG A 390 10.07 -9.05 13.45
N LYS A 391 9.75 -10.35 13.51
CA LYS A 391 10.71 -11.42 13.27
C LYS A 391 11.32 -11.35 11.87
N ALA A 392 10.51 -11.10 10.85
CA ALA A 392 10.99 -10.99 9.48
C ALA A 392 11.92 -9.79 9.28
N LEU A 393 11.61 -8.65 9.90
CA LEU A 393 12.45 -7.45 9.85
C LEU A 393 13.74 -7.61 10.64
N ASP A 394 13.73 -8.30 11.78
CA ASP A 394 14.93 -8.54 12.57
C ASP A 394 15.97 -9.40 11.85
N LEU A 395 15.58 -10.17 10.83
CA LEU A 395 16.51 -10.85 9.92
C LEU A 395 17.28 -9.88 9.01
N ARG A 396 16.78 -8.66 8.79
CA ARG A 396 17.35 -7.64 7.89
C ARG A 396 17.94 -6.47 8.65
N ALA A 397 17.21 -5.97 9.63
CA ALA A 397 17.51 -4.79 10.42
C ALA A 397 16.96 -4.96 11.84
N PRO A 398 17.71 -5.62 12.75
CA PRO A 398 17.26 -5.86 14.11
C PRO A 398 16.85 -4.59 14.84
N GLY A 399 15.65 -4.61 15.45
CA GLY A 399 15.12 -3.48 16.21
C GLY A 399 14.59 -2.32 15.38
N LEU A 400 14.48 -2.45 14.05
CA LEU A 400 13.92 -1.40 13.18
C LEU A 400 12.50 -1.02 13.64
N PRO A 401 12.21 0.28 13.94
CA PRO A 401 10.87 0.71 14.34
C PRO A 401 9.83 0.36 13.27
N ILE A 402 8.67 -0.17 13.69
CA ILE A 402 7.51 -0.41 12.83
C ILE A 402 6.45 0.65 13.13
N VAL A 403 6.05 1.39 12.10
CA VAL A 403 4.99 2.38 12.17
C VAL A 403 3.79 1.84 11.40
N PRO A 404 2.70 1.43 12.06
CA PRO A 404 1.45 1.10 11.38
C PRO A 404 0.86 2.38 10.79
N SER A 405 0.33 2.30 9.55
CA SER A 405 -0.08 3.49 8.82
C SER A 405 -1.38 3.29 8.05
N MET A 406 -2.01 4.42 7.75
CA MET A 406 -3.11 4.54 6.82
C MET A 406 -2.63 5.30 5.58
N SER A 407 -2.81 4.73 4.39
CA SER A 407 -2.49 5.41 3.13
C SER A 407 -3.59 6.38 2.72
N ALA A 408 -3.21 7.48 2.08
CA ALA A 408 -4.14 8.35 1.36
C ALA A 408 -4.41 7.86 -0.09
N GLY A 409 -3.54 7.00 -0.64
CA GLY A 409 -3.72 6.27 -1.88
C GLY A 409 -4.55 5.00 -1.69
N ALA A 410 -4.80 4.27 -2.78
CA ALA A 410 -5.50 3.00 -2.79
C ALA A 410 -4.56 1.89 -3.28
N THR A 411 -4.82 0.66 -2.90
CA THR A 411 -4.20 -0.57 -3.40
C THR A 411 -5.26 -1.67 -3.52
N ASP A 412 -4.91 -2.81 -4.06
CA ASP A 412 -5.79 -4.00 -4.07
C ASP A 412 -6.39 -4.35 -2.70
N SER A 413 -5.70 -4.00 -1.62
CA SER A 413 -6.11 -4.29 -0.24
C SER A 413 -7.49 -3.76 0.13
N LEU A 414 -7.91 -2.64 -0.47
CA LEU A 414 -9.18 -2.02 -0.15
C LEU A 414 -10.38 -2.93 -0.49
N TYR A 415 -10.32 -3.66 -1.60
CA TYR A 415 -11.39 -4.58 -2.00
C TYR A 415 -11.52 -5.76 -1.04
N PHE A 416 -10.39 -6.30 -0.58
CA PHE A 416 -10.38 -7.39 0.40
C PHE A 416 -10.85 -6.92 1.77
N ARG A 417 -10.45 -5.72 2.23
CA ARG A 417 -10.97 -5.14 3.47
C ARG A 417 -12.48 -4.89 3.38
N ASN A 418 -12.98 -4.41 2.24
CA ASN A 418 -14.40 -4.17 2.01
C ASN A 418 -15.27 -5.42 2.24
N ILE A 419 -14.74 -6.61 1.94
CA ILE A 419 -15.40 -7.89 2.16
C ILE A 419 -15.00 -8.59 3.46
N GLY A 420 -14.34 -7.88 4.37
CA GLY A 420 -13.98 -8.37 5.71
C GLY A 420 -12.73 -9.25 5.79
N VAL A 421 -11.86 -9.25 4.76
CA VAL A 421 -10.55 -9.91 4.79
C VAL A 421 -9.49 -8.91 5.26
N PRO A 422 -8.91 -9.07 6.47
CA PRO A 422 -7.85 -8.18 6.96
C PRO A 422 -6.66 -8.18 5.99
N SER A 423 -6.20 -6.98 5.60
CA SER A 423 -5.16 -6.82 4.58
C SER A 423 -4.07 -5.87 5.06
N TYR A 424 -2.80 -6.26 4.86
CA TYR A 424 -1.63 -5.54 5.36
C TYR A 424 -0.63 -5.33 4.23
N GLY A 425 -0.26 -4.06 4.00
CA GLY A 425 0.86 -3.70 3.13
C GLY A 425 2.18 -3.93 3.86
N VAL A 426 2.93 -4.93 3.41
CA VAL A 426 4.16 -5.40 4.07
C VAL A 426 5.33 -5.54 3.09
N GLY A 427 5.40 -4.65 2.12
CA GLY A 427 6.42 -4.61 1.07
C GLY A 427 7.85 -4.71 1.60
N GLY A 428 8.70 -5.36 0.81
CA GLY A 428 10.10 -5.62 1.17
C GLY A 428 11.10 -4.56 0.69
N LEU A 429 10.64 -3.49 0.03
CA LEU A 429 11.53 -2.47 -0.53
C LEU A 429 12.13 -1.59 0.58
N PHE A 430 13.47 -1.51 0.62
CA PHE A 430 14.22 -0.59 1.46
C PHE A 430 14.87 0.43 0.54
N ILE A 431 14.46 1.71 0.64
CA ILE A 431 14.83 2.74 -0.32
C ILE A 431 14.96 4.12 0.35
N HIS A 432 15.83 4.99 -0.16
CA HIS A 432 15.83 6.40 0.22
C HIS A 432 14.62 7.14 -0.37
N THR A 433 14.02 8.05 0.39
CA THR A 433 12.91 8.87 -0.09
C THR A 433 13.23 9.61 -1.40
N LYS A 434 14.47 10.10 -1.56
CA LYS A 434 14.94 10.75 -2.79
C LYS A 434 15.05 9.82 -4.01
N ASP A 435 15.03 8.50 -3.81
CA ASP A 435 15.11 7.49 -4.86
C ASP A 435 13.77 6.79 -5.11
N SER A 436 12.72 7.18 -4.37
CA SER A 436 11.35 6.66 -4.54
C SER A 436 10.67 7.42 -5.69
N PHE A 437 10.50 6.74 -6.82
CA PHE A 437 9.95 7.31 -8.06
C PHE A 437 8.80 6.48 -8.63
N SER A 438 8.01 5.81 -7.80
CA SER A 438 6.75 5.18 -8.24
C SER A 438 5.92 6.21 -9.00
N HIS A 439 5.39 5.84 -10.18
CA HIS A 439 4.71 6.72 -11.15
C HIS A 439 5.58 7.85 -11.73
N GLY A 440 6.82 8.03 -11.26
CA GLY A 440 7.74 9.08 -11.73
C GLY A 440 8.62 8.66 -12.90
N LEU A 441 9.50 9.57 -13.32
CA LEU A 441 10.49 9.32 -14.36
C LEU A 441 11.70 8.58 -13.77
N ASN A 442 12.27 7.69 -14.59
CA ASN A 442 13.46 6.90 -14.22
C ASN A 442 13.26 6.11 -12.90
N GLU A 443 12.07 5.52 -12.77
CA GLU A 443 11.73 4.64 -11.65
C GLU A 443 12.80 3.57 -11.46
N ARG A 444 13.17 3.33 -10.20
CA ARG A 444 14.29 2.44 -9.87
C ARG A 444 14.17 1.85 -8.48
N ILE A 445 14.85 0.75 -8.27
CA ILE A 445 15.03 0.14 -6.94
C ILE A 445 16.51 -0.17 -6.68
N PRO A 446 16.99 -0.12 -5.42
CA PRO A 446 18.30 -0.65 -5.07
C PRO A 446 18.33 -2.17 -5.27
N VAL A 447 19.25 -2.68 -6.07
CA VAL A 447 19.42 -4.14 -6.29
C VAL A 447 19.65 -4.87 -4.95
N ALA A 448 20.35 -4.24 -4.02
CA ALA A 448 20.61 -4.77 -2.68
C ALA A 448 19.34 -5.01 -1.85
N SER A 449 18.19 -4.40 -2.24
CA SER A 449 16.91 -4.64 -1.56
C SER A 449 16.27 -5.99 -1.92
N ILE A 450 16.63 -6.61 -3.06
CA ILE A 450 15.95 -7.80 -3.59
C ILE A 450 16.08 -8.97 -2.63
N ASP A 451 17.29 -9.40 -2.30
CA ASP A 451 17.54 -10.56 -1.43
C ASP A 451 16.91 -10.39 -0.05
N GLY A 452 17.06 -9.18 0.52
CA GLY A 452 16.44 -8.86 1.80
C GLY A 452 14.91 -8.95 1.76
N ALA A 453 14.28 -8.51 0.66
CA ALA A 453 12.84 -8.63 0.48
C ALA A 453 12.38 -10.09 0.40
N VAL A 454 13.09 -10.94 -0.33
CA VAL A 454 12.79 -12.39 -0.41
C VAL A 454 12.91 -13.04 0.97
N ILE A 455 13.94 -12.71 1.75
CA ILE A 455 14.13 -13.21 3.12
C ILE A 455 12.93 -12.78 4.02
N GLN A 456 12.53 -11.52 3.94
CA GLN A 456 11.38 -10.97 4.69
C GLN A 456 10.09 -11.71 4.33
N TRP A 457 9.78 -11.81 3.05
CA TRP A 457 8.58 -12.49 2.56
C TRP A 457 8.55 -13.97 2.96
N ARG A 458 9.67 -14.69 2.81
CA ARG A 458 9.77 -16.10 3.23
C ARG A 458 9.46 -16.26 4.73
N SER A 459 10.01 -15.40 5.59
CA SER A 459 9.76 -15.44 7.03
C SER A 459 8.29 -15.16 7.36
N LEU A 460 7.70 -14.11 6.78
CA LEU A 460 6.29 -13.75 6.97
C LEU A 460 5.35 -14.87 6.54
N ILE A 461 5.49 -15.36 5.31
CA ILE A 461 4.63 -16.39 4.74
C ILE A 461 4.73 -17.66 5.57
N ARG A 462 5.95 -18.09 5.94
CA ARG A 462 6.18 -19.27 6.76
C ARG A 462 5.48 -19.18 8.13
N ASP A 463 5.58 -18.05 8.81
CA ASP A 463 5.05 -17.91 10.15
C ASP A 463 3.52 -17.76 10.17
N LEU A 464 2.92 -17.13 9.16
CA LEU A 464 1.46 -16.92 9.06
C LEU A 464 0.71 -18.07 8.37
N SER A 465 1.42 -19.03 7.79
CA SER A 465 0.81 -20.22 7.15
C SER A 465 0.91 -21.51 7.99
N ARG A 466 1.36 -21.39 9.24
CA ARG A 466 1.47 -22.51 10.22
C ARG A 466 0.13 -22.93 10.79
#